data_93e5a7767bcccefbce3ea76017a088a9
#
_entry.id   93e5a7767bcccefbce3ea76017a088a9
#
_cell.length_a   1.000
_cell.length_b   1.000
_cell.length_c   1.000
_cell.angle_alpha   90.00
_cell.angle_beta   90.00
_cell.angle_gamma   90.00
#
_symmetry.space_group_name_H-M   'P 1'
#
loop_
_entity.id
_entity.type
_entity.pdbx_description
1 polymer ?
#
loop_
_entity_poly.entity_id
_entity_poly.type
_entity_poly.pdbx_seq_one_letter_code
_entity_poly.pdbx_strand_id
1 'polypeptide(L)'
;MSTQTMPQRRVYAGYVGNPDPTECERIMHLLDVYRSTEGFVATYLPRWIKVSQHEGVKGGLAVIQQREALHARVMKARLLALGGRPRARVPEERRQKEIPFFGSPECSDVEKLRVLAELFGDPEEFMKPVIDLAAEIQEDQQSKELLLAIIDDERASIRWIKGMYERLRGSEGMG
;
A
#
# COMPACT_ATOMS: atom_id res chain seq x y z
N MET A 1 12.85 7.41 25.06
CA MET A 1 11.81 7.14 24.06
C MET A 1 12.50 7.05 22.71
N SER A 2 12.74 5.84 22.20
CA SER A 2 13.39 5.64 20.90
C SER A 2 12.38 5.93 19.79
N THR A 3 12.59 6.99 19.05
CA THR A 3 11.91 7.27 17.78
C THR A 3 12.26 6.16 16.81
N GLN A 4 11.37 5.19 16.67
CA GLN A 4 11.50 4.12 15.68
C GLN A 4 11.29 4.73 14.29
N THR A 5 12.39 5.08 13.64
CA THR A 5 12.38 5.52 12.24
C THR A 5 12.00 4.32 11.38
N MET A 6 10.81 4.37 10.78
CA MET A 6 10.40 3.38 9.78
C MET A 6 11.33 3.43 8.57
N PRO A 7 11.68 2.29 7.98
CA PRO A 7 12.58 2.28 6.83
C PRO A 7 11.97 3.02 5.65
N GLN A 8 12.72 4.01 5.17
CA GLN A 8 12.40 4.74 3.95
C GLN A 8 12.18 3.78 2.78
N ARG A 9 11.17 4.08 2.00
CA ARG A 9 10.83 3.62 0.66
C ARG A 9 12.03 3.07 -0.14
N ARG A 10 12.25 1.78 -0.11
CA ARG A 10 13.00 1.03 -1.12
C ARG A 10 12.16 -0.12 -1.66
N VAL A 11 10.90 0.15 -2.02
CA VAL A 11 10.06 -0.87 -2.68
C VAL A 11 10.42 -1.00 -4.16
N TYR A 12 11.11 0.00 -4.71
CA TYR A 12 11.46 0.07 -6.14
C TYR A 12 12.97 0.02 -6.39
N ALA A 13 13.72 -0.73 -5.58
CA ALA A 13 15.11 -1.01 -5.90
C ALA A 13 15.17 -1.91 -7.14
N GLY A 14 15.36 -1.26 -8.28
CA GLY A 14 15.93 -1.76 -9.49
C GLY A 14 15.35 -3.07 -10.06
N TYR A 15 14.72 -2.96 -11.20
CA TYR A 15 14.66 -4.09 -12.14
C TYR A 15 16.08 -4.64 -12.36
N VAL A 16 16.41 -5.72 -11.64
CA VAL A 16 17.65 -6.46 -11.85
C VAL A 16 17.40 -7.43 -12.99
N GLY A 17 17.55 -6.95 -14.22
CA GLY A 17 17.26 -7.74 -15.41
C GLY A 17 17.77 -7.04 -16.67
N ASN A 18 16.91 -6.94 -17.67
CA ASN A 18 17.20 -6.28 -18.93
C ASN A 18 17.45 -4.78 -18.72
N PRO A 19 18.56 -4.18 -19.20
CA PRO A 19 18.82 -2.74 -19.11
C PRO A 19 17.83 -1.89 -19.92
N ASP A 20 17.12 -2.50 -20.90
CA ASP A 20 16.10 -1.86 -21.72
C ASP A 20 14.83 -2.75 -21.75
N PRO A 21 14.01 -2.71 -20.67
CA PRO A 21 12.84 -3.57 -20.57
C PRO A 21 11.71 -3.12 -21.50
N THR A 22 11.04 -4.07 -22.13
CA THR A 22 9.83 -3.83 -22.91
C THR A 22 8.70 -3.27 -22.05
N GLU A 23 7.67 -2.67 -22.66
CA GLU A 23 6.45 -2.23 -21.95
C GLU A 23 5.86 -3.37 -21.11
N CYS A 24 5.71 -4.57 -21.69
CA CYS A 24 5.16 -5.74 -21.03
C CYS A 24 6.01 -6.16 -19.80
N GLU A 25 7.34 -6.14 -19.90
CA GLU A 25 8.24 -6.47 -18.77
C GLU A 25 8.13 -5.47 -17.64
N ARG A 26 8.02 -4.16 -17.94
CA ARG A 26 7.81 -3.10 -16.93
C ARG A 26 6.48 -3.26 -16.22
N ILE A 27 5.40 -3.53 -16.97
CA ILE A 27 4.07 -3.80 -16.41
C ILE A 27 4.11 -5.03 -15.51
N MET A 28 4.66 -6.16 -15.96
CA MET A 28 4.75 -7.39 -15.18
C MET A 28 5.54 -7.19 -13.88
N HIS A 29 6.63 -6.44 -13.94
CA HIS A 29 7.44 -6.14 -12.75
C HIS A 29 6.64 -5.33 -11.71
N LEU A 30 6.00 -4.24 -12.15
CA LEU A 30 5.19 -3.41 -11.26
C LEU A 30 4.04 -4.21 -10.65
N LEU A 31 3.29 -4.95 -11.47
CA LEU A 31 2.20 -5.81 -10.99
C LEU A 31 2.68 -6.82 -9.95
N ASP A 32 3.86 -7.42 -10.14
CA ASP A 32 4.40 -8.42 -9.21
C ASP A 32 4.80 -7.80 -7.87
N VAL A 33 5.45 -6.64 -7.88
CA VAL A 33 5.86 -5.94 -6.66
C VAL A 33 4.63 -5.44 -5.89
N TYR A 34 3.72 -4.75 -6.57
CA TYR A 34 2.54 -4.17 -5.90
C TYR A 34 1.61 -5.24 -5.35
N ARG A 35 1.25 -6.30 -6.12
CA ARG A 35 0.42 -7.38 -5.57
C ARG A 35 0.98 -7.98 -4.28
N SER A 36 2.32 -8.01 -4.16
CA SER A 36 2.99 -8.53 -2.95
C SER A 36 2.77 -7.58 -1.76
N THR A 37 2.89 -6.27 -2.00
CA THR A 37 2.69 -5.25 -0.97
C THR A 37 1.23 -5.15 -0.56
N GLU A 38 0.30 -5.05 -1.52
CA GLU A 38 -1.14 -5.00 -1.28
C GLU A 38 -1.62 -6.23 -0.48
N GLY A 39 -1.19 -7.42 -0.92
CA GLY A 39 -1.51 -8.66 -0.21
C GLY A 39 -0.96 -8.69 1.21
N PHE A 40 0.19 -8.08 1.46
CA PHE A 40 0.75 -7.97 2.80
C PHE A 40 -0.05 -6.97 3.67
N VAL A 41 -0.39 -5.80 3.14
CA VAL A 41 -1.24 -4.81 3.84
C VAL A 41 -2.58 -5.47 4.21
N ALA A 42 -3.22 -6.18 3.29
CA ALA A 42 -4.45 -6.91 3.54
C ALA A 42 -4.34 -7.95 4.67
N THR A 43 -3.13 -8.43 5.03
CA THR A 43 -2.94 -9.41 6.12
C THR A 43 -2.78 -8.79 7.50
N TYR A 44 -2.24 -7.57 7.62
CA TYR A 44 -2.10 -6.94 8.94
C TYR A 44 -3.27 -6.02 9.32
N LEU A 45 -3.99 -5.43 8.37
CA LEU A 45 -5.14 -4.58 8.67
C LEU A 45 -6.23 -5.26 9.52
N PRO A 46 -6.58 -6.54 9.32
CA PRO A 46 -7.53 -7.24 10.21
C PRO A 46 -7.07 -7.31 11.67
N ARG A 47 -5.74 -7.36 11.91
CA ARG A 47 -5.18 -7.34 13.27
C ARG A 47 -5.35 -5.99 13.92
N TRP A 48 -5.13 -4.91 13.17
CA TRP A 48 -5.38 -3.55 13.63
C TRP A 48 -6.88 -3.33 13.92
N ILE A 49 -7.75 -3.68 12.99
CA ILE A 49 -9.22 -3.59 13.16
C ILE A 49 -9.66 -4.28 14.48
N LYS A 50 -9.08 -5.46 14.77
CA LYS A 50 -9.40 -6.21 15.97
C LYS A 50 -9.06 -5.49 17.27
N VAL A 51 -7.96 -4.73 17.31
CA VAL A 51 -7.45 -4.05 18.52
C VAL A 51 -7.83 -2.57 18.60
N SER A 52 -8.30 -1.97 17.52
CA SER A 52 -8.76 -0.58 17.49
C SER A 52 -9.90 -0.34 18.46
N GLN A 53 -9.89 0.82 19.11
CA GLN A 53 -10.95 1.26 20.04
C GLN A 53 -11.94 2.23 19.37
N HIS A 54 -11.67 2.70 18.15
CA HIS A 54 -12.48 3.67 17.43
C HIS A 54 -13.29 3.00 16.31
N GLU A 55 -14.60 3.02 16.41
CA GLU A 55 -15.48 2.41 15.39
C GLU A 55 -15.29 3.03 13.99
N GLY A 56 -15.04 4.34 13.92
CA GLY A 56 -14.73 5.01 12.66
C GLY A 56 -13.42 4.50 12.03
N VAL A 57 -12.40 4.17 12.84
CA VAL A 57 -11.15 3.57 12.38
C VAL A 57 -11.40 2.16 11.87
N LYS A 58 -12.13 1.33 12.64
CA LYS A 58 -12.49 -0.03 12.23
C LYS A 58 -13.21 -0.05 10.87
N GLY A 59 -14.22 0.81 10.72
CA GLY A 59 -15.00 0.87 9.49
C GLY A 59 -14.17 1.26 8.27
N GLY A 60 -13.36 2.30 8.39
CA GLY A 60 -12.50 2.74 7.28
C GLY A 60 -11.40 1.73 6.94
N LEU A 61 -10.74 1.15 7.94
CA LEU A 61 -9.74 0.11 7.72
C LEU A 61 -10.34 -1.14 7.09
N ALA A 62 -11.60 -1.50 7.39
CA ALA A 62 -12.28 -2.62 6.75
C ALA A 62 -12.47 -2.39 5.25
N VAL A 63 -12.83 -1.16 4.84
CA VAL A 63 -12.93 -0.79 3.41
C VAL A 63 -11.57 -0.86 2.74
N ILE A 64 -10.53 -0.27 3.35
CA ILE A 64 -9.16 -0.30 2.80
C ILE A 64 -8.69 -1.75 2.68
N GLN A 65 -8.86 -2.58 3.70
CA GLN A 65 -8.47 -3.98 3.67
C GLN A 65 -9.08 -4.76 2.50
N GLN A 66 -10.34 -4.51 2.18
CA GLN A 66 -11.00 -5.16 1.04
C GLN A 66 -10.43 -4.68 -0.30
N ARG A 67 -10.10 -3.39 -0.43
CA ARG A 67 -9.42 -2.83 -1.61
C ARG A 67 -8.05 -3.47 -1.82
N GLU A 68 -7.20 -3.47 -0.78
CA GLU A 68 -5.87 -4.08 -0.83
C GLU A 68 -5.92 -5.55 -1.25
N ALA A 69 -6.87 -6.32 -0.67
CA ALA A 69 -7.06 -7.72 -1.04
C ALA A 69 -7.55 -7.89 -2.49
N LEU A 70 -8.40 -6.98 -2.97
CA LEU A 70 -8.85 -6.95 -4.37
C LEU A 70 -7.69 -6.61 -5.30
N HIS A 71 -6.94 -5.53 -5.02
CA HIS A 71 -5.78 -5.10 -5.81
C HIS A 71 -4.76 -6.23 -5.95
N ALA A 72 -4.37 -6.87 -4.84
CA ALA A 72 -3.46 -8.01 -4.87
C ALA A 72 -3.94 -9.13 -5.79
N ARG A 73 -5.25 -9.43 -5.78
CA ARG A 73 -5.86 -10.48 -6.59
C ARG A 73 -5.91 -10.12 -8.07
N VAL A 74 -6.36 -8.91 -8.41
CA VAL A 74 -6.49 -8.50 -9.82
C VAL A 74 -5.14 -8.28 -10.48
N MET A 75 -4.16 -7.71 -9.76
CA MET A 75 -2.78 -7.59 -10.22
C MET A 75 -2.14 -8.96 -10.46
N LYS A 76 -2.37 -9.94 -9.57
CA LYS A 76 -1.91 -11.32 -9.77
C LYS A 76 -2.55 -11.94 -11.02
N ALA A 77 -3.84 -11.76 -11.20
CA ALA A 77 -4.54 -12.30 -12.37
C ALA A 77 -4.00 -11.69 -13.67
N ARG A 78 -3.77 -10.36 -13.68
CA ARG A 78 -3.21 -9.68 -14.85
C ARG A 78 -1.77 -10.11 -15.14
N LEU A 79 -0.92 -10.21 -14.12
CA LEU A 79 0.44 -10.72 -14.24
C LEU A 79 0.47 -12.09 -14.91
N LEU A 80 -0.40 -13.01 -14.46
CA LEU A 80 -0.49 -14.36 -15.05
C LEU A 80 -0.99 -14.32 -16.49
N ALA A 81 -1.95 -13.45 -16.83
CA ALA A 81 -2.46 -13.27 -18.18
C ALA A 81 -1.39 -12.75 -19.16
N LEU A 82 -0.42 -11.97 -18.67
CA LEU A 82 0.74 -11.50 -19.42
C LEU A 82 1.87 -12.55 -19.53
N GLY A 83 1.67 -13.77 -18.98
CA GLY A 83 2.68 -14.84 -18.98
C GLY A 83 3.70 -14.73 -17.83
N GLY A 84 3.55 -13.74 -16.96
CA GLY A 84 4.40 -13.55 -15.78
C GLY A 84 4.12 -14.58 -14.68
N ARG A 85 5.00 -14.58 -13.66
CA ARG A 85 4.85 -15.44 -12.47
C ARG A 85 5.06 -14.64 -11.20
N PRO A 86 4.23 -14.84 -10.15
CA PRO A 86 4.41 -14.20 -8.85
C PRO A 86 5.73 -14.61 -8.20
N ARG A 87 6.66 -13.68 -8.07
CA ARG A 87 7.99 -13.90 -7.47
C ARG A 87 8.29 -12.91 -6.34
N ALA A 88 7.84 -11.66 -6.47
CA ALA A 88 8.07 -10.63 -5.48
C ALA A 88 7.46 -11.01 -4.12
N ARG A 89 8.19 -10.69 -3.05
CA ARG A 89 7.78 -10.92 -1.67
C ARG A 89 8.16 -9.71 -0.83
N VAL A 90 7.30 -9.38 0.12
CA VAL A 90 7.63 -8.36 1.13
C VAL A 90 8.79 -8.90 1.99
N PRO A 91 9.85 -8.09 2.22
CA PRO A 91 10.97 -8.49 3.05
C PRO A 91 10.54 -8.97 4.44
N GLU A 92 11.17 -10.02 4.95
CA GLU A 92 10.81 -10.61 6.25
C GLU A 92 11.00 -9.61 7.39
N GLU A 93 12.03 -8.76 7.33
CA GLU A 93 12.25 -7.69 8.30
C GLU A 93 11.06 -6.74 8.40
N ARG A 94 10.47 -6.36 7.26
CA ARG A 94 9.29 -5.52 7.20
C ARG A 94 8.08 -6.23 7.84
N ARG A 95 7.90 -7.51 7.53
CA ARG A 95 6.83 -8.34 8.10
C ARG A 95 6.92 -8.44 9.63
N GLN A 96 8.15 -8.67 10.13
CA GLN A 96 8.43 -8.79 11.57
C GLN A 96 8.21 -7.47 12.33
N LYS A 97 8.34 -6.33 11.68
CA LYS A 97 8.09 -5.02 12.27
C LYS A 97 6.62 -4.60 12.20
N GLU A 98 6.02 -4.65 11.01
CA GLU A 98 4.70 -4.06 10.77
C GLU A 98 3.57 -4.91 11.36
N ILE A 99 3.64 -6.25 11.27
CA ILE A 99 2.57 -7.11 11.79
C ILE A 99 2.38 -6.94 13.31
N PRO A 100 3.42 -7.00 14.16
CA PRO A 100 3.26 -6.74 15.60
C PRO A 100 2.82 -5.31 15.90
N PHE A 101 3.40 -4.31 15.21
CA PHE A 101 3.08 -2.90 15.42
C PHE A 101 1.59 -2.62 15.18
N PHE A 102 1.08 -2.97 14.00
CA PHE A 102 -0.33 -2.73 13.68
C PHE A 102 -1.29 -3.62 14.47
N GLY A 103 -0.85 -4.81 14.91
CA GLY A 103 -1.64 -5.72 15.74
C GLY A 103 -1.54 -5.45 17.24
N SER A 104 -0.71 -4.51 17.70
CA SER A 104 -0.56 -4.21 19.14
C SER A 104 -1.73 -3.42 19.68
N PRO A 105 -2.36 -3.83 20.79
CA PRO A 105 -3.33 -3.00 21.51
C PRO A 105 -2.67 -1.85 22.31
N GLU A 106 -1.35 -1.88 22.52
CA GLU A 106 -0.61 -0.87 23.26
C GLU A 106 -0.25 0.35 22.39
N CYS A 107 -0.19 0.18 21.08
CA CYS A 107 -0.04 1.29 20.14
C CYS A 107 -1.41 1.89 19.83
N SER A 108 -1.58 3.19 20.07
CA SER A 108 -2.84 3.89 19.81
C SER A 108 -3.17 3.94 18.32
N ASP A 109 -4.46 4.10 17.99
CA ASP A 109 -4.89 4.33 16.61
C ASP A 109 -4.25 5.60 16.02
N VAL A 110 -4.08 6.64 16.83
CA VAL A 110 -3.43 7.90 16.43
C VAL A 110 -1.98 7.66 16.03
N GLU A 111 -1.23 6.88 16.80
CA GLU A 111 0.16 6.56 16.48
C GLU A 111 0.30 5.74 15.20
N LYS A 112 -0.54 4.73 15.01
CA LYS A 112 -0.57 3.91 13.79
C LYS A 112 -0.95 4.73 12.56
N LEU A 113 -1.96 5.60 12.68
CA LEU A 113 -2.36 6.52 11.61
C LEU A 113 -1.27 7.52 11.28
N ARG A 114 -0.58 8.06 12.30
CA ARG A 114 0.56 8.98 12.12
C ARG A 114 1.66 8.33 11.28
N VAL A 115 2.05 7.11 11.63
CA VAL A 115 3.09 6.37 10.90
C VAL A 115 2.71 6.21 9.42
N LEU A 116 1.46 5.86 9.11
CA LEU A 116 1.00 5.75 7.73
C LEU A 116 0.91 7.12 7.03
N ALA A 117 0.40 8.14 7.72
CA ALA A 117 0.30 9.49 7.15
C ALA A 117 1.68 10.07 6.79
N GLU A 118 2.70 9.82 7.63
CA GLU A 118 4.09 10.21 7.37
C GLU A 118 4.70 9.39 6.23
N LEU A 119 4.44 8.08 6.17
CA LEU A 119 4.90 7.19 5.10
C LEU A 119 4.36 7.61 3.73
N PHE A 120 3.09 7.93 3.65
CA PHE A 120 2.45 8.32 2.39
C PHE A 120 2.85 9.72 1.92
N GLY A 121 3.16 10.65 2.84
CA GLY A 121 3.56 12.00 2.50
C GLY A 121 2.60 12.66 1.49
N ASP A 122 3.12 13.13 0.37
CA ASP A 122 2.30 13.56 -0.76
C ASP A 122 1.78 12.33 -1.53
N PRO A 123 0.46 12.19 -1.74
CA PRO A 123 -0.11 11.02 -2.43
C PRO A 123 0.39 10.87 -3.88
N GLU A 124 0.58 11.98 -4.60
CA GLU A 124 1.03 11.92 -5.99
C GLU A 124 2.50 11.47 -6.07
N GLU A 125 3.35 11.97 -5.17
CA GLU A 125 4.73 11.50 -5.03
C GLU A 125 4.78 10.04 -4.57
N PHE A 126 3.86 9.65 -3.68
CA PHE A 126 3.77 8.26 -3.24
C PHE A 126 3.39 7.32 -4.37
N MET A 127 2.44 7.68 -5.19
CA MET A 127 1.94 6.88 -6.31
C MET A 127 2.71 7.11 -7.61
N LYS A 128 3.68 8.02 -7.63
CA LYS A 128 4.40 8.42 -8.84
C LYS A 128 4.87 7.25 -9.72
N PRO A 129 5.48 6.17 -9.20
CA PRO A 129 5.92 5.06 -10.06
C PRO A 129 4.79 4.36 -10.81
N VAL A 130 3.59 4.28 -10.21
CA VAL A 130 2.42 3.68 -10.86
C VAL A 130 1.82 4.65 -11.87
N ILE A 131 1.74 5.94 -11.50
CA ILE A 131 1.23 7.01 -12.36
C ILE A 131 2.09 7.14 -13.61
N ASP A 132 3.42 7.20 -13.46
CA ASP A 132 4.35 7.33 -14.57
C ASP A 132 4.22 6.13 -15.53
N LEU A 133 4.21 4.90 -15.00
CA LEU A 133 4.03 3.73 -15.84
C LEU A 133 2.67 3.74 -16.56
N ALA A 134 1.58 4.05 -15.86
CA ALA A 134 0.25 4.11 -16.49
C ALA A 134 0.19 5.15 -17.62
N ALA A 135 0.90 6.28 -17.48
CA ALA A 135 1.00 7.29 -18.53
C ALA A 135 1.82 6.82 -19.74
N GLU A 136 2.86 6.00 -19.52
CA GLU A 136 3.74 5.49 -20.56
C GLU A 136 3.16 4.31 -21.38
N ILE A 137 2.17 3.59 -20.83
CA ILE A 137 1.56 2.44 -21.52
C ILE A 137 0.86 2.88 -22.80
N GLN A 138 1.27 2.28 -23.94
CA GLN A 138 0.72 2.53 -25.26
C GLN A 138 -0.05 1.33 -25.82
N GLU A 139 0.43 0.11 -25.59
CA GLU A 139 -0.08 -1.11 -26.20
C GLU A 139 -1.09 -1.82 -25.28
N ASP A 140 -0.75 -2.01 -24.01
CA ASP A 140 -1.57 -2.76 -23.07
C ASP A 140 -2.61 -1.89 -22.35
N GLN A 141 -3.68 -1.53 -23.06
CA GLN A 141 -4.76 -0.71 -22.52
C GLN A 141 -5.46 -1.36 -21.31
N GLN A 142 -5.53 -2.70 -21.26
CA GLN A 142 -6.14 -3.37 -20.10
C GLN A 142 -5.33 -3.17 -18.83
N SER A 143 -4.01 -3.24 -18.90
CA SER A 143 -3.15 -2.93 -17.74
C SER A 143 -3.20 -1.45 -17.37
N LYS A 144 -3.25 -0.56 -18.36
CA LYS A 144 -3.40 0.88 -18.15
C LYS A 144 -4.66 1.20 -17.34
N GLU A 145 -5.82 0.75 -17.79
CA GLU A 145 -7.09 0.99 -17.11
C GLU A 145 -7.12 0.37 -15.69
N LEU A 146 -6.54 -0.82 -15.53
CA LEU A 146 -6.39 -1.45 -14.22
C LEU A 146 -5.57 -0.56 -13.26
N LEU A 147 -4.42 -0.06 -13.71
CA LEU A 147 -3.55 0.80 -12.89
C LEU A 147 -4.22 2.12 -12.54
N LEU A 148 -4.94 2.75 -13.49
CA LEU A 148 -5.68 3.99 -13.23
C LEU A 148 -6.76 3.79 -12.15
N ALA A 149 -7.53 2.71 -12.22
CA ALA A 149 -8.52 2.39 -11.20
C ALA A 149 -7.90 2.18 -9.81
N ILE A 150 -6.76 1.49 -9.73
CA ILE A 150 -6.02 1.29 -8.48
C ILE A 150 -5.48 2.62 -7.93
N ILE A 151 -4.93 3.49 -8.79
CA ILE A 151 -4.46 4.83 -8.39
C ILE A 151 -5.58 5.63 -7.70
N ASP A 152 -6.79 5.60 -8.24
CA ASP A 152 -7.92 6.32 -7.66
C ASP A 152 -8.35 5.75 -6.30
N ASP A 153 -8.36 4.42 -6.16
CA ASP A 153 -8.63 3.75 -4.88
C ASP A 153 -7.56 4.08 -3.83
N GLU A 154 -6.27 4.07 -4.22
CA GLU A 154 -5.16 4.43 -3.33
C GLU A 154 -5.23 5.88 -2.87
N ARG A 155 -5.50 6.82 -3.78
CA ARG A 155 -5.72 8.22 -3.44
C ARG A 155 -6.84 8.39 -2.41
N ALA A 156 -7.92 7.62 -2.55
CA ALA A 156 -9.04 7.66 -1.59
C ALA A 156 -8.63 7.08 -0.24
N SER A 157 -7.88 5.98 -0.21
CA SER A 157 -7.38 5.33 1.01
C SER A 157 -6.40 6.25 1.76
N ILE A 158 -5.45 6.85 1.06
CA ILE A 158 -4.47 7.79 1.63
C ILE A 158 -5.16 9.03 2.21
N ARG A 159 -6.10 9.65 1.46
CA ARG A 159 -6.88 10.79 1.98
C ARG A 159 -7.65 10.44 3.24
N TRP A 160 -8.25 9.25 3.28
CA TRP A 160 -9.00 8.81 4.46
C TRP A 160 -8.05 8.63 5.66
N ILE A 161 -6.91 7.99 5.51
CA ILE A 161 -5.91 7.77 6.58
C ILE A 161 -5.44 9.11 7.14
N LYS A 162 -5.05 10.04 6.28
CA LYS A 162 -4.59 11.38 6.71
C LYS A 162 -5.70 12.16 7.40
N GLY A 163 -6.91 12.16 6.85
CA GLY A 163 -8.05 12.83 7.45
C GLY A 163 -8.48 12.23 8.80
N MET A 164 -8.35 10.90 8.96
CA MET A 164 -8.63 10.23 10.23
C MET A 164 -7.55 10.58 11.28
N TYR A 165 -6.28 10.59 10.89
CA TYR A 165 -5.20 11.04 11.75
C TYR A 165 -5.43 12.45 12.29
N GLU A 166 -5.74 13.41 11.40
CA GLU A 166 -6.00 14.80 11.80
C GLU A 166 -7.19 14.93 12.76
N ARG A 167 -8.26 14.18 12.54
CA ARG A 167 -9.43 14.19 13.44
C ARG A 167 -9.10 13.67 14.82
N LEU A 168 -8.40 12.54 14.92
CA LEU A 168 -8.14 11.92 16.21
C LEU A 168 -7.09 12.67 17.01
N ARG A 169 -6.01 13.17 16.39
CA ARG A 169 -5.01 13.97 17.10
C ARG A 169 -5.60 15.29 17.65
N GLY A 170 -6.57 15.88 16.94
CA GLY A 170 -7.25 17.09 17.40
C GLY A 170 -8.14 16.84 18.61
N SER A 171 -8.70 15.65 18.77
CA SER A 171 -9.51 15.28 19.93
C SER A 171 -8.68 14.98 21.20
N GLU A 172 -7.47 14.45 21.04
CA GLU A 172 -6.55 14.21 22.18
C GLU A 172 -5.96 15.50 22.78
N GLY A 173 -5.89 16.59 21.98
CA GLY A 173 -5.37 17.89 22.44
C GLY A 173 -6.38 18.77 23.20
N MET A 174 -7.64 18.35 23.32
CA MET A 174 -8.72 19.11 23.99
C MET A 174 -9.17 18.47 25.32
N GLY A 175 -8.54 17.42 25.77
CA GLY A 175 -8.75 16.77 27.06
C GLY A 175 -7.59 17.00 28.02
#